data_eff8b706954ee318c50e9c43771dcd52
#
_entry.id   eff8b706954ee318c50e9c43771dcd52
#
_cell.length_a   1.000
_cell.length_b   1.000
_cell.length_c   1.000
_cell.angle_alpha   90.00
_cell.angle_beta   90.00
_cell.angle_gamma   90.00
#
_symmetry.space_group_name_H-M   'P 1'
#
loop_
_entity.id
_entity.type
_entity.pdbx_description
1 polymer ?
#
loop_
_entity_poly.entity_id
_entity_poly.type
_entity_poly.pdbx_seq_one_letter_code
_entity_poly.pdbx_strand_id
1 'polypeptide(L)'
;SLAPLLDSGDTIVDGGNTHYRDDVRRAAELAGRGIHFVDVGTSGGVWGLDNGYCLMVGGEAAAVRRLEPVFASLAPRFDSVARSPGHSGAPAGAERGFLHCGPNGAGHFVKMVHNGIEYGLMAAYAEGFNLLRAAGAGAAAGDRAADAETAPSAGAGAPQYALDLAQIAELWRRGSVVRSWLLDLTADALRREPDLASLRGRVADSGEGRWMLQAAIDDGVPAPVLATALFARFASRDADDFANRVLSAMRLGFGGHVERDAAAKRG
;
A
#
# COMPACT_ATOMS: atom_id res chain seq x y z
N SER A 1 8.40 -21.51 20.70
CA SER A 1 9.76 -21.04 20.37
C SER A 1 10.51 -22.13 19.59
N LEU A 2 11.17 -21.79 18.49
CA LEU A 2 11.98 -22.73 17.69
C LEU A 2 13.41 -22.89 18.29
N ALA A 3 13.89 -21.85 18.95
CA ALA A 3 15.27 -21.80 19.43
C ALA A 3 15.77 -23.03 20.21
N PRO A 4 14.98 -23.70 21.09
CA PRO A 4 15.42 -24.91 21.76
C PRO A 4 15.64 -26.13 20.86
N LEU A 5 15.14 -26.10 19.64
CA LEU A 5 15.18 -27.18 18.65
C LEU A 5 16.33 -27.01 17.63
N LEU A 6 17.14 -25.98 17.79
CA LEU A 6 18.19 -25.60 16.86
C LEU A 6 19.56 -25.67 17.51
N ASP A 7 20.55 -26.02 16.69
CA ASP A 7 21.95 -26.10 17.05
C ASP A 7 22.72 -24.81 16.65
N SER A 8 23.92 -24.65 17.25
CA SER A 8 24.81 -23.57 16.83
C SER A 8 25.20 -23.71 15.37
N GLY A 9 25.11 -22.62 14.60
CA GLY A 9 25.32 -22.58 13.17
C GLY A 9 24.05 -22.68 12.33
N ASP A 10 22.91 -23.04 12.95
CA ASP A 10 21.63 -23.01 12.25
C ASP A 10 21.18 -21.57 11.93
N THR A 11 20.26 -21.44 10.99
CA THR A 11 19.71 -20.14 10.58
C THR A 11 18.20 -20.16 10.63
N ILE A 12 17.62 -19.20 11.33
CA ILE A 12 16.18 -18.88 11.23
C ILE A 12 16.01 -17.81 10.13
N VAL A 13 15.10 -18.05 9.23
CA VAL A 13 14.67 -17.08 8.20
C VAL A 13 13.24 -16.64 8.52
N ASP A 14 13.03 -15.37 8.81
CA ASP A 14 11.71 -14.76 8.97
C ASP A 14 11.28 -14.11 7.64
N GLY A 15 10.40 -14.77 6.89
CA GLY A 15 9.80 -14.29 5.66
C GLY A 15 8.39 -13.71 5.85
N GLY A 16 7.99 -13.45 7.08
CA GLY A 16 6.69 -12.89 7.45
C GLY A 16 6.60 -11.38 7.24
N ASN A 17 5.53 -10.80 7.78
CA ASN A 17 5.37 -9.34 7.83
C ASN A 17 5.67 -8.87 9.25
N THR A 18 6.94 -8.66 9.55
CA THR A 18 7.47 -8.42 10.89
C THR A 18 7.96 -6.97 11.03
N HIS A 19 7.80 -6.41 12.23
CA HIS A 19 8.39 -5.11 12.56
C HIS A 19 9.92 -5.23 12.69
N TYR A 20 10.65 -4.45 11.91
CA TYR A 20 12.13 -4.52 11.79
C TYR A 20 12.87 -4.45 13.14
N ARG A 21 12.35 -3.73 14.14
CA ARG A 21 12.95 -3.66 15.50
C ARG A 21 12.86 -4.99 16.24
N ASP A 22 11.83 -5.80 15.97
CA ASP A 22 11.71 -7.15 16.51
C ASP A 22 12.78 -8.08 15.94
N ASP A 23 13.14 -7.90 14.66
CA ASP A 23 14.19 -8.68 14.03
C ASP A 23 15.55 -8.41 14.66
N VAL A 24 15.86 -7.12 14.90
CA VAL A 24 17.09 -6.72 15.61
C VAL A 24 17.15 -7.37 17.00
N ARG A 25 16.05 -7.33 17.74
CA ARG A 25 15.97 -7.94 19.07
C ARG A 25 16.14 -9.46 19.01
N ARG A 26 15.41 -10.14 18.12
CA ARG A 26 15.47 -11.60 17.95
C ARG A 26 16.86 -12.06 17.51
N ALA A 27 17.49 -11.34 16.60
CA ALA A 27 18.85 -11.62 16.16
C ALA A 27 19.84 -11.56 17.34
N ALA A 28 19.75 -10.51 18.17
CA ALA A 28 20.60 -10.39 19.36
C ALA A 28 20.38 -11.52 20.37
N GLU A 29 19.13 -11.93 20.62
CA GLU A 29 18.77 -13.05 21.49
C GLU A 29 19.33 -14.39 20.98
N LEU A 30 19.31 -14.63 19.68
CA LEU A 30 19.75 -15.87 19.04
C LEU A 30 21.27 -15.95 18.88
N ALA A 31 21.95 -14.82 18.73
CA ALA A 31 23.39 -14.73 18.58
C ALA A 31 24.14 -15.36 19.81
N GLY A 32 23.61 -15.19 21.03
CA GLY A 32 24.16 -15.80 22.24
C GLY A 32 24.15 -17.33 22.24
N ARG A 33 23.40 -17.95 21.32
CA ARG A 33 23.34 -19.40 21.11
C ARG A 33 24.06 -19.84 19.83
N GLY A 34 24.70 -18.93 19.11
CA GLY A 34 25.34 -19.20 17.83
C GLY A 34 24.34 -19.47 16.68
N ILE A 35 23.06 -19.09 16.83
CA ILE A 35 22.02 -19.25 15.80
C ILE A 35 21.94 -17.96 15.00
N HIS A 36 22.02 -18.06 13.67
CA HIS A 36 21.85 -16.93 12.77
C HIS A 36 20.37 -16.58 12.57
N PHE A 37 20.09 -15.28 12.43
CA PHE A 37 18.77 -14.79 12.08
C PHE A 37 18.85 -13.98 10.78
N VAL A 38 17.92 -14.21 9.86
CA VAL A 38 17.82 -13.49 8.58
C VAL A 38 16.37 -13.05 8.38
N ASP A 39 16.16 -11.76 8.26
CA ASP A 39 14.86 -11.16 7.95
C ASP A 39 14.69 -10.97 6.45
N VAL A 40 13.53 -11.37 5.92
CA VAL A 40 13.26 -11.35 4.48
C VAL A 40 11.91 -10.69 4.22
N GLY A 41 11.95 -9.38 3.96
CA GLY A 41 10.80 -8.66 3.47
C GLY A 41 10.40 -9.14 2.07
N THR A 42 9.19 -9.65 1.94
CA THR A 42 8.73 -10.32 0.73
C THR A 42 7.61 -9.54 0.04
N SER A 43 7.76 -9.28 -1.26
CA SER A 43 6.70 -8.70 -2.10
C SER A 43 6.38 -9.65 -3.26
N GLY A 44 5.10 -9.73 -3.63
CA GLY A 44 4.57 -10.66 -4.65
C GLY A 44 3.19 -11.19 -4.29
N GLY A 45 2.82 -11.14 -3.01
CA GLY A 45 1.51 -11.56 -2.51
C GLY A 45 1.16 -12.99 -2.93
N VAL A 46 -0.09 -13.23 -3.25
CA VAL A 46 -0.61 -14.54 -3.68
C VAL A 46 -0.06 -15.01 -5.03
N TRP A 47 0.47 -14.09 -5.84
CA TRP A 47 1.02 -14.36 -7.16
C TRP A 47 2.50 -14.75 -7.13
N GLY A 48 3.16 -14.60 -5.99
CA GLY A 48 4.59 -14.86 -5.88
C GLY A 48 4.95 -16.34 -6.09
N LEU A 49 4.04 -17.27 -5.82
CA LEU A 49 4.26 -18.68 -6.08
C LEU A 49 4.47 -18.96 -7.58
N ASP A 50 3.70 -18.28 -8.45
CA ASP A 50 3.76 -18.47 -9.90
C ASP A 50 4.79 -17.54 -10.56
N ASN A 51 4.95 -16.31 -10.06
CA ASN A 51 5.73 -15.27 -10.70
C ASN A 51 7.08 -14.98 -10.01
N GLY A 52 7.33 -15.59 -8.86
CA GLY A 52 8.48 -15.30 -8.00
C GLY A 52 8.24 -14.11 -7.06
N TYR A 53 9.08 -14.01 -6.04
CA TYR A 53 9.01 -13.00 -4.99
C TYR A 53 10.17 -12.00 -5.10
N CYS A 54 9.89 -10.72 -4.95
CA CYS A 54 10.92 -9.71 -4.70
C CYS A 54 11.31 -9.80 -3.23
N LEU A 55 12.61 -10.06 -2.94
CA LEU A 55 13.11 -10.38 -1.61
C LEU A 55 14.11 -9.31 -1.13
N MET A 56 13.77 -8.66 -0.03
CA MET A 56 14.59 -7.66 0.65
C MET A 56 15.18 -8.30 1.91
N VAL A 57 16.49 -8.59 1.91
CA VAL A 57 17.12 -9.47 2.89
C VAL A 57 17.97 -8.67 3.87
N GLY A 58 17.75 -8.87 5.17
CA GLY A 58 18.57 -8.36 6.25
C GLY A 58 19.24 -9.49 7.04
N GLY A 59 20.45 -9.27 7.52
CA GLY A 59 21.18 -10.27 8.31
C GLY A 59 22.68 -10.20 8.16
N GLU A 60 23.37 -11.08 8.87
CA GLU A 60 24.82 -11.24 8.74
C GLU A 60 25.18 -11.69 7.32
N ALA A 61 26.16 -11.02 6.68
CA ALA A 61 26.52 -11.24 5.30
C ALA A 61 26.92 -12.71 4.98
N ALA A 62 27.53 -13.42 5.92
CA ALA A 62 27.90 -14.83 5.73
C ALA A 62 26.65 -15.73 5.68
N ALA A 63 25.71 -15.51 6.58
CA ALA A 63 24.44 -16.25 6.62
C ALA A 63 23.59 -15.98 5.38
N VAL A 64 23.50 -14.71 4.96
CA VAL A 64 22.76 -14.30 3.75
C VAL A 64 23.37 -14.95 2.50
N ARG A 65 24.70 -14.92 2.32
CA ARG A 65 25.37 -15.57 1.17
C ARG A 65 25.10 -17.07 1.10
N ARG A 66 25.07 -17.74 2.25
CA ARG A 66 24.76 -19.18 2.31
C ARG A 66 23.35 -19.50 1.80
N LEU A 67 22.41 -18.54 1.94
CA LEU A 67 21.01 -18.68 1.52
C LEU A 67 20.74 -18.17 0.10
N GLU A 68 21.71 -17.60 -0.61
CA GLU A 68 21.51 -17.10 -1.98
C GLU A 68 20.87 -18.11 -2.94
N PRO A 69 21.23 -19.43 -2.90
CA PRO A 69 20.55 -20.41 -3.76
C PRO A 69 19.04 -20.52 -3.47
N VAL A 70 18.63 -20.36 -2.20
CA VAL A 70 17.22 -20.36 -1.79
C VAL A 70 16.53 -19.10 -2.34
N PHE A 71 17.12 -17.93 -2.13
CA PHE A 71 16.56 -16.67 -2.65
C PHE A 71 16.45 -16.69 -4.17
N ALA A 72 17.46 -17.20 -4.87
CA ALA A 72 17.44 -17.33 -6.32
C ALA A 72 16.34 -18.25 -6.83
N SER A 73 15.97 -19.29 -6.06
CA SER A 73 14.87 -20.21 -6.43
C SER A 73 13.48 -19.62 -6.20
N LEU A 74 13.36 -18.67 -5.27
CA LEU A 74 12.10 -17.99 -4.92
C LEU A 74 11.88 -16.71 -5.72
N ALA A 75 12.94 -16.11 -6.26
CA ALA A 75 12.90 -14.86 -6.98
C ALA A 75 12.27 -14.99 -8.38
N PRO A 76 11.78 -13.89 -8.99
CA PRO A 76 11.26 -13.89 -10.33
C PRO A 76 12.32 -14.35 -11.35
N ARG A 77 11.86 -14.85 -12.49
CA ARG A 77 12.77 -15.10 -13.61
C ARG A 77 13.48 -13.83 -14.02
N PHE A 78 14.77 -13.91 -14.27
CA PHE A 78 15.60 -12.75 -14.66
C PHE A 78 15.07 -12.01 -15.90
N ASP A 79 14.49 -12.74 -16.85
CA ASP A 79 13.92 -12.20 -18.08
C ASP A 79 12.50 -11.60 -17.93
N SER A 80 11.93 -11.62 -16.73
CA SER A 80 10.60 -11.04 -16.46
C SER A 80 10.55 -9.51 -16.59
N VAL A 81 11.70 -8.84 -16.44
CA VAL A 81 11.86 -7.39 -16.58
C VAL A 81 13.10 -7.09 -17.42
N ALA A 82 13.01 -6.14 -18.35
CA ALA A 82 14.17 -5.68 -19.10
C ALA A 82 15.21 -5.05 -18.17
N ARG A 83 16.48 -5.29 -18.44
CA ARG A 83 17.58 -4.66 -17.67
C ARG A 83 17.55 -3.14 -17.79
N SER A 84 17.92 -2.47 -16.71
CA SER A 84 18.10 -1.01 -16.73
C SER A 84 19.15 -0.62 -17.76
N PRO A 85 18.94 0.49 -18.50
CA PRO A 85 19.92 0.96 -19.46
C PRO A 85 21.32 1.14 -18.83
N GLY A 86 22.35 0.69 -19.53
CA GLY A 86 23.74 0.76 -19.07
C GLY A 86 24.22 -0.43 -18.22
N HIS A 87 23.33 -1.30 -17.77
CA HIS A 87 23.75 -2.54 -17.09
C HIS A 87 24.24 -3.60 -18.09
N SER A 88 25.44 -4.12 -17.83
CA SER A 88 26.09 -5.15 -18.66
C SER A 88 26.77 -6.20 -17.77
N GLY A 89 27.19 -7.32 -18.34
CA GLY A 89 27.83 -8.42 -17.61
C GLY A 89 26.85 -9.35 -16.90
N ALA A 90 27.32 -10.13 -15.93
CA ALA A 90 26.50 -11.05 -15.16
C ALA A 90 25.50 -10.30 -14.28
N PRO A 91 24.24 -10.77 -14.17
CA PRO A 91 23.24 -10.13 -13.31
C PRO A 91 23.64 -10.14 -11.83
N ALA A 92 23.52 -8.97 -11.18
CA ALA A 92 23.66 -8.85 -9.73
C ALA A 92 22.39 -9.31 -9.01
N GLY A 93 22.45 -9.49 -7.67
CA GLY A 93 21.32 -9.97 -6.86
C GLY A 93 20.05 -9.14 -7.03
N ALA A 94 20.14 -7.80 -7.04
CA ALA A 94 19.00 -6.91 -7.25
C ALA A 94 18.31 -7.16 -8.61
N GLU A 95 19.08 -7.36 -9.67
CA GLU A 95 18.52 -7.70 -11.00
C GLU A 95 17.90 -9.10 -11.05
N ARG A 96 18.26 -9.97 -10.10
CA ARG A 96 17.71 -11.32 -9.94
C ARG A 96 16.53 -11.39 -8.98
N GLY A 97 16.03 -10.24 -8.52
CA GLY A 97 14.86 -10.13 -7.66
C GLY A 97 15.11 -10.28 -6.15
N PHE A 98 16.35 -10.35 -5.70
CA PHE A 98 16.70 -10.32 -4.27
C PHE A 98 17.90 -9.42 -3.98
N LEU A 99 17.94 -8.83 -2.80
CA LEU A 99 19.03 -7.94 -2.39
C LEU A 99 19.32 -8.09 -0.89
N HIS A 100 20.60 -8.25 -0.53
CA HIS A 100 21.06 -8.04 0.84
C HIS A 100 21.07 -6.55 1.14
N CYS A 101 20.07 -6.08 1.89
CA CYS A 101 19.83 -4.66 2.19
C CYS A 101 20.70 -4.13 3.33
N GLY A 102 21.22 -5.01 4.18
CA GLY A 102 22.03 -4.62 5.33
C GLY A 102 21.95 -5.61 6.50
N PRO A 103 22.30 -5.18 7.73
CA PRO A 103 22.22 -6.02 8.92
C PRO A 103 20.79 -6.41 9.24
N ASN A 104 20.62 -7.21 10.32
CA ASN A 104 19.31 -7.65 10.80
C ASN A 104 18.33 -6.48 10.96
N GLY A 105 17.13 -6.66 10.48
CA GLY A 105 16.06 -5.66 10.41
C GLY A 105 16.06 -4.84 9.11
N ALA A 106 17.16 -4.80 8.35
CA ALA A 106 17.23 -4.01 7.11
C ALA A 106 16.27 -4.52 6.03
N GLY A 107 16.06 -5.83 5.93
CA GLY A 107 15.11 -6.43 4.98
C GLY A 107 13.68 -5.98 5.24
N HIS A 108 13.19 -6.17 6.45
CA HIS A 108 11.84 -5.74 6.84
C HIS A 108 11.69 -4.21 6.89
N PHE A 109 12.75 -3.45 7.21
CA PHE A 109 12.71 -1.99 7.11
C PHE A 109 12.47 -1.53 5.66
N VAL A 110 13.22 -2.06 4.70
CA VAL A 110 13.03 -1.74 3.28
C VAL A 110 11.65 -2.18 2.80
N LYS A 111 11.18 -3.36 3.24
CA LYS A 111 9.82 -3.83 2.93
C LYS A 111 8.74 -2.93 3.53
N MET A 112 8.90 -2.46 4.74
CA MET A 112 7.97 -1.51 5.39
C MET A 112 7.85 -0.21 4.58
N VAL A 113 8.96 0.34 4.11
CA VAL A 113 8.97 1.54 3.26
C VAL A 113 8.28 1.25 1.90
N HIS A 114 8.57 0.09 1.30
CA HIS A 114 7.87 -0.37 0.10
C HIS A 114 6.36 -0.37 0.30
N ASN A 115 5.87 -0.91 1.41
CA ASN A 115 4.43 -0.93 1.71
C ASN A 115 3.84 0.47 1.93
N GLY A 116 4.59 1.38 2.53
CA GLY A 116 4.18 2.79 2.62
C GLY A 116 3.98 3.42 1.24
N ILE A 117 4.93 3.23 0.33
CA ILE A 117 4.83 3.69 -1.07
C ILE A 117 3.61 3.05 -1.76
N GLU A 118 3.39 1.75 -1.55
CA GLU A 118 2.22 1.03 -2.07
C GLU A 118 0.90 1.68 -1.60
N TYR A 119 0.78 2.06 -0.32
CA TYR A 119 -0.39 2.78 0.21
C TYR A 119 -0.63 4.10 -0.53
N GLY A 120 0.43 4.88 -0.76
CA GLY A 120 0.35 6.15 -1.49
C GLY A 120 -0.10 5.96 -2.94
N LEU A 121 0.47 4.98 -3.64
CA LEU A 121 0.08 4.65 -5.02
C LEU A 121 -1.38 4.20 -5.10
N MET A 122 -1.81 3.32 -4.20
CA MET A 122 -3.20 2.85 -4.14
C MET A 122 -4.18 3.99 -3.89
N ALA A 123 -3.85 4.91 -2.97
CA ALA A 123 -4.67 6.08 -2.68
C ALA A 123 -4.79 6.99 -3.91
N ALA A 124 -3.67 7.28 -4.59
CA ALA A 124 -3.66 8.12 -5.79
C ALA A 124 -4.53 7.54 -6.92
N TYR A 125 -4.44 6.23 -7.18
CA TYR A 125 -5.33 5.58 -8.14
C TYR A 125 -6.79 5.66 -7.71
N ALA A 126 -7.11 5.36 -6.45
CA ALA A 126 -8.48 5.37 -5.95
C ALA A 126 -9.12 6.76 -6.09
N GLU A 127 -8.41 7.83 -5.71
CA GLU A 127 -8.86 9.21 -5.85
C GLU A 127 -9.05 9.60 -7.33
N GLY A 128 -8.10 9.25 -8.19
CA GLY A 128 -8.16 9.53 -9.64
C GLY A 128 -9.36 8.84 -10.30
N PHE A 129 -9.56 7.54 -10.05
CA PHE A 129 -10.69 6.81 -10.61
C PHE A 129 -12.03 7.28 -10.02
N ASN A 130 -12.07 7.69 -8.75
CA ASN A 130 -13.27 8.28 -8.16
C ASN A 130 -13.62 9.62 -8.79
N LEU A 131 -12.63 10.47 -9.10
CA LEU A 131 -12.82 11.72 -9.83
C LEU A 131 -13.38 11.46 -11.25
N LEU A 132 -12.80 10.51 -12.00
CA LEU A 132 -13.29 10.12 -13.32
C LEU A 132 -14.74 9.61 -13.26
N ARG A 133 -15.07 8.81 -12.26
CA ARG A 133 -16.44 8.33 -12.02
C ARG A 133 -17.40 9.49 -11.76
N ALA A 134 -17.01 10.45 -10.93
CA ALA A 134 -17.81 11.63 -10.60
C ALA A 134 -18.03 12.51 -11.83
N ALA A 135 -17.03 12.70 -12.68
CA ALA A 135 -17.13 13.43 -13.94
C ALA A 135 -18.07 12.75 -14.95
N GLY A 136 -18.14 11.41 -14.93
CA GLY A 136 -19.06 10.63 -15.77
C GLY A 136 -20.51 10.66 -15.25
N ALA A 137 -20.69 10.79 -13.94
CA ALA A 137 -22.01 10.80 -13.30
C ALA A 137 -22.75 12.17 -13.38
N GLY A 138 -22.15 13.18 -13.95
CA GLY A 138 -22.44 14.61 -13.96
C GLY A 138 -23.91 15.07 -13.83
N ALA A 139 -24.85 14.42 -14.50
CA ALA A 139 -26.28 14.78 -14.43
C ALA A 139 -27.01 14.13 -13.25
N ALA A 140 -26.65 12.91 -12.87
CA ALA A 140 -27.27 12.23 -11.72
C ALA A 140 -26.81 12.83 -10.38
N ALA A 141 -25.64 13.50 -10.36
CA ALA A 141 -25.15 14.24 -9.19
C ALA A 141 -25.80 15.63 -9.06
N GLY A 142 -26.48 16.13 -10.10
CA GLY A 142 -27.19 17.42 -10.09
C GLY A 142 -28.35 17.49 -9.07
N ASP A 143 -28.80 16.35 -8.56
CA ASP A 143 -29.77 16.26 -7.48
C ASP A 143 -29.18 16.32 -6.07
N ARG A 144 -27.87 16.44 -5.92
CA ARG A 144 -27.27 17.01 -4.71
C ARG A 144 -27.48 18.52 -4.75
N ALA A 145 -28.77 18.90 -4.52
CA ALA A 145 -29.20 20.27 -4.58
C ALA A 145 -28.22 21.13 -3.77
N ALA A 146 -27.55 22.06 -4.49
CA ALA A 146 -26.85 23.13 -3.86
C ALA A 146 -27.89 23.87 -3.00
N ASP A 147 -27.64 23.97 -1.73
CA ASP A 147 -28.37 24.86 -0.83
C ASP A 147 -27.48 26.05 -0.48
N ALA A 148 -28.05 26.99 0.27
CA ALA A 148 -27.30 28.16 0.72
C ALA A 148 -26.06 27.80 1.58
N GLU A 149 -25.94 26.55 2.01
CA GLU A 149 -24.92 26.06 2.96
C GLU A 149 -23.90 25.15 2.32
N THR A 150 -24.21 24.57 1.15
CA THR A 150 -23.31 23.66 0.43
C THR A 150 -23.02 24.23 -0.95
N ALA A 151 -21.75 24.53 -1.21
CA ALA A 151 -21.34 24.97 -2.53
C ALA A 151 -21.71 23.94 -3.61
N PRO A 152 -22.21 24.39 -4.77
CA PRO A 152 -22.56 23.49 -5.86
C PRO A 152 -21.32 22.67 -6.29
N SER A 153 -21.48 21.35 -6.41
CA SER A 153 -20.40 20.42 -6.74
C SER A 153 -19.93 20.52 -8.21
N ALA A 154 -20.70 21.15 -9.10
CA ALA A 154 -20.27 21.48 -10.46
C ALA A 154 -21.04 22.71 -10.92
N GLY A 155 -20.37 23.64 -11.62
CA GLY A 155 -21.05 24.74 -12.29
C GLY A 155 -22.06 24.20 -13.30
N ALA A 156 -23.22 24.87 -13.45
CA ALA A 156 -24.14 24.60 -14.54
C ALA A 156 -23.37 24.73 -15.86
N GLY A 157 -23.26 23.65 -16.63
CA GLY A 157 -22.53 23.61 -17.92
C GLY A 157 -21.15 22.93 -17.85
N ALA A 158 -20.73 22.34 -16.71
CA ALA A 158 -19.54 21.48 -16.72
C ALA A 158 -19.74 20.31 -17.71
N PRO A 159 -18.72 19.98 -18.54
CA PRO A 159 -18.82 18.88 -19.46
C PRO A 159 -19.13 17.58 -18.73
N GLN A 160 -20.07 16.81 -19.25
CA GLN A 160 -20.35 15.47 -18.79
C GLN A 160 -19.71 14.49 -19.75
N TYR A 161 -18.92 13.57 -19.20
CA TYR A 161 -18.20 12.59 -19.99
C TYR A 161 -18.82 11.20 -19.76
N ALA A 162 -19.15 10.49 -20.82
CA ALA A 162 -19.46 9.06 -20.73
C ALA A 162 -18.15 8.27 -20.65
N LEU A 163 -17.60 8.13 -19.44
CA LEU A 163 -16.30 7.51 -19.20
C LEU A 163 -16.45 6.04 -18.87
N ASP A 164 -15.83 5.17 -19.65
CA ASP A 164 -15.63 3.77 -19.33
C ASP A 164 -14.32 3.62 -18.56
N LEU A 165 -14.42 3.45 -17.24
CA LEU A 165 -13.26 3.36 -16.34
C LEU A 165 -12.41 2.13 -16.61
N ALA A 166 -13.02 1.01 -17.02
CA ALA A 166 -12.30 -0.22 -17.34
C ALA A 166 -11.43 -0.02 -18.59
N GLN A 167 -11.97 0.64 -19.63
CA GLN A 167 -11.22 0.97 -20.83
C GLN A 167 -10.12 2.00 -20.58
N ILE A 168 -10.35 2.99 -19.71
CA ILE A 168 -9.34 3.96 -19.33
C ILE A 168 -8.20 3.28 -18.57
N ALA A 169 -8.50 2.41 -17.62
CA ALA A 169 -7.51 1.63 -16.92
C ALA A 169 -6.69 0.76 -17.88
N GLU A 170 -7.35 0.07 -18.81
CA GLU A 170 -6.67 -0.75 -19.83
C GLU A 170 -5.79 0.10 -20.75
N LEU A 171 -6.25 1.28 -21.16
CA LEU A 171 -5.47 2.23 -21.96
C LEU A 171 -4.17 2.63 -21.21
N TRP A 172 -4.29 2.99 -19.94
CA TRP A 172 -3.13 3.44 -19.16
C TRP A 172 -2.10 2.34 -18.91
N ARG A 173 -2.48 1.08 -18.95
CA ARG A 173 -1.54 -0.05 -18.92
C ARG A 173 -0.63 -0.09 -20.16
N ARG A 174 -1.04 0.54 -21.28
CA ARG A 174 -0.38 0.49 -22.61
C ARG A 174 0.57 1.67 -22.83
N GLY A 175 1.61 1.79 -21.97
CA GLY A 175 2.68 2.77 -22.18
C GLY A 175 2.48 4.11 -21.45
N SER A 176 1.45 4.28 -20.66
CA SER A 176 1.28 5.43 -19.79
C SER A 176 2.36 5.48 -18.71
N VAL A 177 2.77 6.68 -18.29
CA VAL A 177 3.74 6.90 -17.21
C VAL A 177 3.24 6.38 -15.86
N VAL A 178 1.91 6.25 -15.67
CA VAL A 178 1.32 5.72 -14.43
C VAL A 178 1.11 4.20 -14.48
N ARG A 179 1.61 3.49 -15.48
CA ARG A 179 1.51 2.03 -15.51
C ARG A 179 2.20 1.39 -14.31
N SER A 180 1.56 0.38 -13.73
CA SER A 180 2.11 -0.41 -12.63
C SER A 180 1.32 -1.71 -12.49
N TRP A 181 1.85 -2.67 -11.74
CA TRP A 181 1.08 -3.86 -11.39
C TRP A 181 -0.21 -3.53 -10.62
N LEU A 182 -0.20 -2.49 -9.76
CA LEU A 182 -1.43 -2.01 -9.10
C LEU A 182 -2.50 -1.55 -10.10
N LEU A 183 -2.08 -0.90 -11.19
CA LEU A 183 -2.99 -0.53 -12.27
C LEU A 183 -3.50 -1.74 -13.03
N ASP A 184 -2.67 -2.78 -13.24
CA ASP A 184 -3.10 -4.05 -13.85
C ASP A 184 -4.22 -4.71 -13.03
N LEU A 185 -4.06 -4.75 -11.71
CA LEU A 185 -5.07 -5.29 -10.80
C LEU A 185 -6.35 -4.42 -10.80
N THR A 186 -6.21 -3.10 -10.88
CA THR A 186 -7.34 -2.16 -10.96
C THR A 186 -8.12 -2.38 -12.26
N ALA A 187 -7.44 -2.50 -13.39
CA ALA A 187 -8.08 -2.73 -14.69
C ALA A 187 -8.83 -4.08 -14.72
N ASP A 188 -8.24 -5.13 -14.16
CA ASP A 188 -8.89 -6.43 -14.08
C ASP A 188 -10.13 -6.39 -13.17
N ALA A 189 -10.06 -5.71 -12.03
CA ALA A 189 -11.19 -5.55 -11.13
C ALA A 189 -12.35 -4.78 -11.79
N LEU A 190 -12.09 -3.63 -12.41
CA LEU A 190 -13.09 -2.82 -13.10
C LEU A 190 -13.68 -3.53 -14.33
N ARG A 191 -12.91 -4.38 -15.02
CA ARG A 191 -13.41 -5.20 -16.14
C ARG A 191 -14.39 -6.27 -15.66
N ARG A 192 -14.14 -6.89 -14.50
CA ARG A 192 -15.03 -7.92 -13.92
C ARG A 192 -16.28 -7.31 -13.32
N GLU A 193 -16.15 -6.19 -12.63
CA GLU A 193 -17.23 -5.54 -11.91
C GLU A 193 -17.04 -4.01 -11.97
N PRO A 194 -17.62 -3.32 -12.95
CA PRO A 194 -17.39 -1.88 -13.18
C PRO A 194 -17.73 -0.97 -12.00
N ASP A 195 -18.71 -1.34 -11.20
CA ASP A 195 -19.16 -0.56 -10.03
C ASP A 195 -18.53 -1.01 -8.71
N LEU A 196 -17.77 -2.13 -8.70
CA LEU A 196 -17.19 -2.72 -7.50
C LEU A 196 -18.19 -2.90 -6.34
N ALA A 197 -19.48 -3.15 -6.66
CA ALA A 197 -20.59 -3.18 -5.71
C ALA A 197 -20.48 -4.31 -4.67
N SER A 198 -19.74 -5.38 -4.99
CA SER A 198 -19.45 -6.47 -4.05
C SER A 198 -18.54 -6.05 -2.89
N LEU A 199 -17.82 -4.93 -3.02
CA LEU A 199 -16.86 -4.43 -2.04
C LEU A 199 -17.48 -3.31 -1.19
N ARG A 200 -17.32 -3.42 0.13
CA ARG A 200 -17.89 -2.44 1.08
C ARG A 200 -17.07 -1.16 1.25
N GLY A 201 -15.91 -1.05 0.60
CA GLY A 201 -15.04 0.12 0.73
C GLY A 201 -14.35 0.29 2.08
N ARG A 202 -14.34 -0.73 2.95
CA ARG A 202 -13.64 -0.71 4.25
C ARG A 202 -12.23 -1.27 4.08
N VAL A 203 -11.23 -0.41 4.15
CA VAL A 203 -9.84 -0.76 3.85
C VAL A 203 -9.04 -0.97 5.14
N ALA A 204 -8.57 -2.21 5.35
CA ALA A 204 -7.72 -2.54 6.48
C ALA A 204 -6.29 -1.99 6.29
N ASP A 205 -5.59 -1.80 7.41
CA ASP A 205 -4.14 -1.64 7.44
C ASP A 205 -3.54 -2.81 8.23
N SER A 206 -2.41 -3.34 7.79
CA SER A 206 -1.70 -4.47 8.39
C SER A 206 -0.51 -4.06 9.27
N GLY A 207 -0.37 -2.76 9.53
CA GLY A 207 0.59 -2.20 10.48
C GLY A 207 1.77 -1.47 9.81
N GLU A 208 2.20 -1.85 8.62
CA GLU A 208 3.41 -1.33 7.98
C GLU A 208 3.34 0.18 7.71
N GLY A 209 2.16 0.67 7.30
CA GLY A 209 1.94 2.10 7.10
C GLY A 209 2.14 2.90 8.40
N ARG A 210 1.74 2.33 9.54
CA ARG A 210 1.95 2.93 10.87
C ARG A 210 3.43 2.92 11.24
N TRP A 211 4.10 1.77 11.06
CA TRP A 211 5.52 1.61 11.37
C TRP A 211 6.39 2.54 10.52
N MET A 212 6.06 2.67 9.24
CA MET A 212 6.75 3.57 8.33
C MET A 212 6.60 5.04 8.74
N LEU A 213 5.39 5.49 9.11
CA LEU A 213 5.18 6.84 9.61
C LEU A 213 5.90 7.08 10.93
N GLN A 214 5.92 6.09 11.84
CA GLN A 214 6.68 6.20 13.09
C GLN A 214 8.18 6.34 12.79
N ALA A 215 8.73 5.56 11.87
CA ALA A 215 10.12 5.69 11.45
C ALA A 215 10.39 7.08 10.85
N ALA A 216 9.49 7.59 10.00
CA ALA A 216 9.61 8.93 9.43
C ALA A 216 9.61 10.03 10.51
N ILE A 217 8.80 9.88 11.56
CA ILE A 217 8.78 10.80 12.72
C ILE A 217 10.10 10.70 13.49
N ASP A 218 10.55 9.49 13.80
CA ASP A 218 11.77 9.23 14.57
C ASP A 218 13.01 9.80 13.87
N ASP A 219 13.05 9.72 12.53
CA ASP A 219 14.14 10.20 11.69
C ASP A 219 13.97 11.67 11.22
N GLY A 220 12.86 12.32 11.56
CA GLY A 220 12.57 13.71 11.16
C GLY A 220 12.32 13.86 9.64
N VAL A 221 11.86 12.80 8.96
CA VAL A 221 11.61 12.79 7.52
C VAL A 221 10.14 13.12 7.22
N PRO A 222 9.83 14.15 6.43
CA PRO A 222 8.45 14.47 6.07
C PRO A 222 7.86 13.41 5.12
N ALA A 223 6.68 12.87 5.46
CA ALA A 223 5.98 11.86 4.67
C ALA A 223 4.46 12.17 4.53
N PRO A 224 4.06 13.39 4.06
CA PRO A 224 2.67 13.81 4.07
C PRO A 224 1.77 12.94 3.17
N VAL A 225 2.23 12.52 2.00
CA VAL A 225 1.47 11.66 1.08
C VAL A 225 1.13 10.32 1.73
N LEU A 226 2.12 9.69 2.34
CA LEU A 226 1.96 8.37 2.97
C LEU A 226 1.12 8.46 4.25
N ALA A 227 1.24 9.56 5.00
CA ALA A 227 0.39 9.84 6.15
C ALA A 227 -1.08 9.96 5.74
N THR A 228 -1.37 10.75 4.72
CA THR A 228 -2.73 10.92 4.20
C THR A 228 -3.32 9.58 3.71
N ALA A 229 -2.55 8.79 2.99
CA ALA A 229 -2.97 7.47 2.53
C ALA A 229 -3.31 6.51 3.68
N LEU A 230 -2.56 6.54 4.78
CA LEU A 230 -2.88 5.76 5.97
C LEU A 230 -4.15 6.25 6.66
N PHE A 231 -4.31 7.57 6.84
CA PHE A 231 -5.49 8.15 7.50
C PHE A 231 -6.76 7.94 6.67
N ALA A 232 -6.69 7.94 5.34
CA ALA A 232 -7.80 7.57 4.47
C ALA A 232 -8.29 6.13 4.75
N ARG A 233 -7.40 5.18 5.07
CA ARG A 233 -7.80 3.83 5.50
C ARG A 233 -8.52 3.85 6.85
N PHE A 234 -8.15 4.73 7.78
CA PHE A 234 -8.88 4.86 9.04
C PHE A 234 -10.28 5.45 8.81
N ALA A 235 -10.39 6.50 8.02
CA ALA A 235 -11.66 7.12 7.66
C ALA A 235 -12.59 6.12 6.93
N SER A 236 -12.06 5.25 6.07
CA SER A 236 -12.85 4.21 5.38
C SER A 236 -13.55 3.21 6.34
N ARG A 237 -13.20 3.21 7.62
CA ARG A 237 -13.74 2.34 8.66
C ARG A 237 -14.55 3.11 9.71
N ASP A 238 -15.02 4.30 9.35
CA ASP A 238 -15.82 5.20 10.18
C ASP A 238 -15.06 5.73 11.44
N ALA A 239 -13.72 5.73 11.42
CA ALA A 239 -12.91 6.20 12.55
C ALA A 239 -12.98 7.74 12.75
N ASP A 240 -13.51 8.47 11.78
CA ASP A 240 -13.72 9.90 11.78
C ASP A 240 -15.18 10.34 12.05
N ASP A 241 -16.12 9.40 12.24
CA ASP A 241 -17.55 9.68 12.45
C ASP A 241 -17.79 10.68 13.59
N PHE A 242 -17.14 10.49 14.75
CA PHE A 242 -17.29 11.43 15.87
C PHE A 242 -16.74 12.82 15.56
N ALA A 243 -15.62 12.92 14.84
CA ALA A 243 -15.05 14.21 14.43
C ALA A 243 -16.00 14.94 13.47
N ASN A 244 -16.61 14.23 12.53
CA ASN A 244 -17.61 14.78 11.62
C ASN A 244 -18.86 15.26 12.37
N ARG A 245 -19.32 14.52 13.39
CA ARG A 245 -20.42 14.98 14.26
C ARG A 245 -20.07 16.23 15.06
N VAL A 246 -18.83 16.38 15.53
CA VAL A 246 -18.37 17.60 16.22
C VAL A 246 -18.36 18.79 15.25
N LEU A 247 -17.92 18.60 14.00
CA LEU A 247 -17.98 19.64 12.98
C LEU A 247 -19.43 20.08 12.71
N SER A 248 -20.36 19.13 12.56
CA SER A 248 -21.77 19.41 12.38
C SER A 248 -22.38 20.14 13.57
N ALA A 249 -22.02 19.74 14.78
CA ALA A 249 -22.48 20.41 16.01
C ALA A 249 -21.98 21.85 16.11
N MET A 250 -20.73 22.11 15.73
CA MET A 250 -20.21 23.48 15.69
C MET A 250 -20.93 24.34 14.65
N ARG A 251 -21.16 23.81 13.43
CA ARG A 251 -21.92 24.50 12.39
C ARG A 251 -23.35 24.82 12.83
N LEU A 252 -24.01 23.88 13.49
CA LEU A 252 -25.32 24.10 14.06
C LEU A 252 -25.28 25.19 15.14
N GLY A 253 -24.27 25.18 16.04
CA GLY A 253 -24.15 26.09 17.17
C GLY A 253 -23.90 27.56 16.79
N PHE A 254 -23.02 27.78 15.79
CA PHE A 254 -22.70 29.19 15.40
C PHE A 254 -23.57 29.71 14.24
N GLY A 255 -24.03 28.81 13.33
CA GLY A 255 -24.73 29.21 12.07
C GLY A 255 -26.17 28.70 11.94
N GLY A 256 -26.65 27.86 12.87
CA GLY A 256 -27.99 27.28 12.78
C GLY A 256 -28.14 26.21 11.65
N HIS A 257 -27.01 25.75 11.08
CA HIS A 257 -26.98 24.80 9.97
C HIS A 257 -27.42 23.41 10.41
N VAL A 258 -28.57 22.91 9.97
CA VAL A 258 -29.14 21.60 10.32
C VAL A 258 -28.81 20.59 9.23
N GLU A 259 -28.31 19.41 9.64
CA GLU A 259 -28.11 18.29 8.71
C GLU A 259 -29.46 17.85 8.09
N ARG A 260 -29.50 17.69 6.76
CA ARG A 260 -30.73 17.34 6.03
C ARG A 260 -31.39 16.05 6.48
N ASP A 261 -30.59 15.01 6.78
CA ASP A 261 -31.10 13.71 7.23
C ASP A 261 -31.64 13.71 8.66
N ALA A 262 -31.24 14.69 9.49
CA ALA A 262 -31.77 14.85 10.83
C ALA A 262 -33.20 15.42 10.84
N ALA A 263 -33.61 16.13 9.81
CA ALA A 263 -34.97 16.67 9.67
C ALA A 263 -36.03 15.57 9.38
N ALA A 264 -35.64 14.50 8.68
CA ALA A 264 -36.53 13.38 8.33
C ALA A 264 -36.93 12.48 9.51
N LYS A 265 -36.24 12.57 10.66
CA LYS A 265 -36.51 11.75 11.87
C LYS A 265 -37.33 12.46 12.96
N ARG A 266 -37.82 13.67 12.71
CA ARG A 266 -38.65 14.45 13.66
C ARG A 266 -40.08 14.67 13.20
N GLY A 267 -40.55 13.84 12.25
CA GLY A 267 -41.94 13.77 11.81
C GLY A 267 -42.71 12.60 12.42
#